data_a0035a4ea479cb30d41115460b9a03c1
#
_entry.id   a0035a4ea479cb30d41115460b9a03c1
#
_cell.length_a   1.000
_cell.length_b   1.000
_cell.length_c   1.000
_cell.angle_alpha   90.00
_cell.angle_beta   90.00
_cell.angle_gamma   90.00
#
_symmetry.space_group_name_H-M   'P 1'
#
loop_
_entity.id
_entity.type
_entity.pdbx_description
1 polymer ?
#
loop_
_entity_poly.entity_id
_entity_poly.type
_entity_poly.pdbx_seq_one_letter_code
_entity_poly.pdbx_strand_id
1 'polypeptide(L)'
;MNNFFKNQNLIFHVQNKSVTADVVESVIPQNFRGKEELVLFYATLNGVYFPKGAKISTEPFQETEDEEYYELEIEFIYSIEHLTKMWRAVKEGSDDAKIFAETHIPFARDAAGNEFFIEISSGLIKYVSWEYGLEEGIIDVAHSFRDFCLHIEPLN
;
A
#
# COMPACT_ATOMS: atom_id res chain seq x y z
N MET A 1 4.10 17.93 10.87
CA MET A 1 4.08 18.06 9.41
C MET A 1 4.51 16.76 8.78
N ASN A 2 3.79 16.31 7.79
CA ASN A 2 4.16 15.07 7.13
C ASN A 2 4.93 15.35 5.84
N ASN A 3 5.91 14.50 5.53
CA ASN A 3 6.72 14.57 4.31
C ASN A 3 6.51 13.35 3.42
N PHE A 4 5.43 12.59 3.67
CA PHE A 4 5.15 11.36 2.91
C PHE A 4 4.60 11.66 1.53
N PHE A 5 3.70 12.63 1.44
CA PHE A 5 3.06 12.99 0.17
C PHE A 5 3.69 14.25 -0.40
N LYS A 6 4.17 14.14 -1.63
CA LYS A 6 4.80 15.27 -2.32
C LYS A 6 3.78 16.27 -2.85
N ASN A 7 2.63 15.79 -3.30
CA ASN A 7 1.61 16.65 -3.89
C ASN A 7 0.86 17.44 -2.82
N GLN A 8 0.97 18.77 -2.85
CA GLN A 8 0.39 19.66 -1.85
C GLN A 8 -1.12 19.83 -2.01
N ASN A 9 -1.69 19.42 -3.15
CA ASN A 9 -3.12 19.51 -3.40
C ASN A 9 -3.87 18.24 -2.97
N LEU A 10 -3.15 17.25 -2.51
CA LEU A 10 -3.73 15.99 -2.05
C LEU A 10 -4.48 16.23 -0.73
N ILE A 11 -5.76 15.86 -0.72
CA ILE A 11 -6.62 15.99 0.47
C ILE A 11 -6.76 14.63 1.11
N PHE A 12 -6.44 14.54 2.40
CA PHE A 12 -6.56 13.29 3.13
C PHE A 12 -6.96 13.53 4.58
N HIS A 13 -7.57 12.51 5.19
CA HIS A 13 -7.92 12.49 6.61
C HIS A 13 -7.23 11.31 7.27
N VAL A 14 -6.67 11.52 8.45
CA VAL A 14 -6.05 10.45 9.24
C VAL A 14 -7.15 9.57 9.80
N GLN A 15 -6.99 8.25 9.68
CA GLN A 15 -8.01 7.26 10.04
C GLN A 15 -8.14 7.05 11.56
N ASN A 16 -7.02 6.80 12.22
CA ASN A 16 -6.99 6.40 13.63
C ASN A 16 -5.96 7.20 14.40
N LYS A 17 -6.02 7.07 15.73
CA LYS A 17 -5.04 7.69 16.62
C LYS A 17 -3.64 7.16 16.32
N SER A 18 -2.66 8.02 16.50
CA SER A 18 -1.24 7.66 16.37
C SER A 18 -0.91 6.48 17.27
N VAL A 19 -0.02 5.63 16.79
CA VAL A 19 0.51 4.49 17.54
C VAL A 19 2.01 4.64 17.71
N THR A 20 2.58 3.95 18.68
CA THR A 20 4.03 3.98 18.89
C THR A 20 4.72 3.05 17.88
N ALA A 21 6.01 3.28 17.68
CA ALA A 21 6.82 2.40 16.82
C ALA A 21 6.75 0.94 17.30
N ASP A 22 6.74 0.72 18.62
CA ASP A 22 6.67 -0.63 19.20
C ASP A 22 5.42 -1.38 18.77
N VAL A 23 4.27 -0.69 18.70
CA VAL A 23 3.01 -1.28 18.25
C VAL A 23 3.13 -1.72 16.79
N VAL A 24 3.68 -0.87 15.95
CA VAL A 24 3.86 -1.19 14.52
C VAL A 24 4.82 -2.38 14.37
N GLU A 25 5.93 -2.35 15.08
CA GLU A 25 6.94 -3.41 15.01
C GLU A 25 6.42 -4.77 15.52
N SER A 26 5.40 -4.76 16.39
CA SER A 26 4.78 -6.00 16.82
C SER A 26 3.92 -6.66 15.74
N VAL A 27 3.51 -5.91 14.72
CA VAL A 27 2.65 -6.40 13.64
C VAL A 27 3.44 -6.84 12.42
N ILE A 28 4.50 -6.09 12.06
CA ILE A 28 5.26 -6.35 10.84
C ILE A 28 6.48 -7.26 11.12
N PRO A 29 6.88 -8.09 10.14
CA PRO A 29 8.04 -8.99 10.32
C PRO A 29 9.34 -8.24 10.53
N GLN A 30 10.24 -8.82 11.33
CA GLN A 30 11.54 -8.21 11.61
C GLN A 30 12.44 -8.12 10.39
N ASN A 31 12.32 -9.07 9.47
CA ASN A 31 13.11 -9.13 8.25
C ASN A 31 12.50 -8.34 7.09
N PHE A 32 11.54 -7.49 7.37
CA PHE A 32 10.85 -6.71 6.36
C PHE A 32 11.75 -5.60 5.83
N ARG A 33 12.01 -5.61 4.53
CA ARG A 33 12.74 -4.55 3.85
C ARG A 33 11.83 -3.35 3.65
N GLY A 34 12.24 -2.18 4.16
CA GLY A 34 11.41 -0.98 4.18
C GLY A 34 10.63 -0.81 5.47
N LYS A 35 10.91 -1.64 6.47
CA LYS A 35 10.28 -1.59 7.79
C LYS A 35 10.32 -0.19 8.39
N GLU A 36 11.46 0.49 8.32
CA GLU A 36 11.65 1.81 8.91
C GLU A 36 10.69 2.85 8.33
N GLU A 37 10.48 2.81 7.02
CA GLU A 37 9.54 3.72 6.33
C GLU A 37 8.11 3.49 6.80
N LEU A 38 7.71 2.22 6.91
CA LEU A 38 6.38 1.84 7.32
C LEU A 38 6.13 2.18 8.79
N VAL A 39 7.10 1.91 9.66
CA VAL A 39 7.02 2.26 11.08
C VAL A 39 6.84 3.77 11.25
N LEU A 40 7.66 4.55 10.55
CA LEU A 40 7.57 6.01 10.61
C LEU A 40 6.20 6.51 10.13
N PHE A 41 5.70 5.93 9.04
CA PHE A 41 4.38 6.32 8.51
C PHE A 41 3.29 6.09 9.57
N TYR A 42 3.19 4.89 10.11
CA TYR A 42 2.13 4.56 11.05
C TYR A 42 2.24 5.28 12.40
N ALA A 43 3.46 5.61 12.82
CA ALA A 43 3.67 6.41 14.03
C ALA A 43 3.29 7.89 13.82
N THR A 44 3.24 8.33 12.56
CA THR A 44 2.89 9.71 12.20
C THR A 44 1.44 9.82 11.73
N LEU A 45 1.06 8.95 10.80
CA LEU A 45 -0.27 8.91 10.18
C LEU A 45 -0.81 7.49 10.27
N ASN A 46 -1.65 7.21 11.25
CA ASN A 46 -2.18 5.85 11.40
C ASN A 46 -3.32 5.57 10.43
N GLY A 47 -2.95 5.45 9.17
CA GLY A 47 -3.86 5.26 8.06
C GLY A 47 -4.42 6.58 7.54
N VAL A 48 -4.76 6.62 6.26
CA VAL A 48 -5.36 7.80 5.63
C VAL A 48 -6.52 7.40 4.73
N TYR A 49 -7.49 8.29 4.64
CA TYR A 49 -8.61 8.22 3.74
C TYR A 49 -8.54 9.42 2.79
N PHE A 50 -8.79 9.19 1.51
CA PHE A 50 -8.78 10.23 0.49
C PHE A 50 -10.22 10.58 0.09
N PRO A 51 -10.86 11.58 0.74
CA PRO A 51 -12.28 11.87 0.54
C PRO A 51 -12.61 12.38 -0.87
N LYS A 52 -11.64 12.98 -1.55
CA LYS A 52 -11.79 13.46 -2.93
C LYS A 52 -11.15 12.51 -3.95
N GLY A 53 -10.70 11.35 -3.48
CA GLY A 53 -10.00 10.38 -4.31
C GLY A 53 -8.52 10.70 -4.48
N ALA A 54 -7.78 9.66 -4.79
CA ALA A 54 -6.35 9.75 -5.07
C ALA A 54 -6.01 8.71 -6.11
N LYS A 55 -4.86 8.86 -6.74
CA LYS A 55 -4.36 7.91 -7.72
C LYS A 55 -2.84 7.87 -7.73
N ILE A 56 -2.30 6.80 -8.27
CA ILE A 56 -0.88 6.67 -8.54
C ILE A 56 -0.71 6.15 -9.96
N SER A 57 0.23 6.74 -10.70
CA SER A 57 0.60 6.26 -12.03
C SER A 57 1.82 5.36 -11.90
N THR A 58 1.83 4.25 -12.64
CA THR A 58 3.00 3.37 -12.70
C THR A 58 4.02 3.83 -13.73
N GLU A 59 3.71 4.88 -14.50
CA GLU A 59 4.60 5.41 -15.54
C GLU A 59 6.01 5.73 -15.06
N PRO A 60 6.23 6.40 -13.91
CA PRO A 60 7.58 6.70 -13.43
C PRO A 60 8.43 5.46 -13.12
N PHE A 61 7.81 4.29 -13.01
CA PHE A 61 8.48 3.05 -12.65
C PHE A 61 8.63 2.09 -13.82
N GLN A 62 8.28 2.53 -15.03
CA GLN A 62 8.51 1.75 -16.25
C GLN A 62 10.01 1.57 -16.48
N GLU A 63 10.40 0.37 -16.91
CA GLU A 63 11.78 0.10 -17.27
C GLU A 63 12.09 0.56 -18.69
N THR A 64 11.07 0.54 -19.57
CA THR A 64 11.18 1.00 -20.96
C THR A 64 9.95 1.83 -21.34
N GLU A 65 10.10 2.71 -22.33
CA GLU A 65 8.99 3.54 -22.83
C GLU A 65 7.89 2.74 -23.51
N ASP A 66 8.20 1.55 -23.99
CA ASP A 66 7.24 0.68 -24.68
C ASP A 66 6.38 -0.15 -23.73
N GLU A 67 6.74 -0.15 -22.44
CA GLU A 67 6.00 -0.87 -21.41
C GLU A 67 4.68 -0.15 -21.11
N GLU A 68 3.60 -0.90 -20.92
CA GLU A 68 2.33 -0.32 -20.52
C GLU A 68 2.43 0.23 -19.09
N TYR A 69 1.70 1.32 -18.84
CA TYR A 69 1.55 1.84 -17.49
C TYR A 69 0.07 1.99 -17.17
N TYR A 70 -0.21 2.09 -15.88
CA TYR A 70 -1.57 2.14 -15.36
C TYR A 70 -1.75 3.32 -14.41
N GLU A 71 -2.95 3.85 -14.37
CA GLU A 71 -3.36 4.78 -13.31
C GLU A 71 -4.27 4.01 -12.38
N LEU A 72 -3.87 3.90 -11.12
CA LEU A 72 -4.56 3.12 -10.11
C LEU A 72 -5.14 4.04 -9.05
N GLU A 73 -6.43 3.91 -8.77
CA GLU A 73 -7.09 4.71 -7.75
C GLU A 73 -6.79 4.17 -6.35
N ILE A 74 -6.75 5.05 -5.37
CA ILE A 74 -6.51 4.72 -3.97
C ILE A 74 -7.59 5.37 -3.12
N GLU A 75 -8.31 4.57 -2.33
CA GLU A 75 -9.31 5.08 -1.39
C GLU A 75 -8.72 5.23 0.01
N PHE A 76 -8.00 4.20 0.46
CA PHE A 76 -7.40 4.16 1.80
C PHE A 76 -5.96 3.67 1.75
N ILE A 77 -5.14 4.21 2.65
CA ILE A 77 -3.98 3.48 3.18
C ILE A 77 -4.46 3.02 4.55
N TYR A 78 -4.48 1.72 4.81
CA TYR A 78 -5.03 1.15 6.04
C TYR A 78 -4.35 1.71 7.28
N SER A 79 -5.10 1.89 8.37
CA SER A 79 -4.51 2.03 9.71
C SER A 79 -3.81 0.71 10.06
N ILE A 80 -2.96 0.71 11.07
CA ILE A 80 -2.28 -0.51 11.50
C ILE A 80 -3.29 -1.57 11.98
N GLU A 81 -4.37 -1.13 12.62
CA GLU A 81 -5.46 -2.01 13.05
C GLU A 81 -6.18 -2.63 11.84
N HIS A 82 -6.46 -1.81 10.83
CA HIS A 82 -7.13 -2.26 9.62
C HIS A 82 -6.21 -3.18 8.78
N LEU A 83 -4.93 -2.83 8.69
CA LEU A 83 -3.92 -3.67 8.01
C LEU A 83 -3.88 -5.07 8.62
N THR A 84 -3.84 -5.17 9.93
CA THR A 84 -3.80 -6.44 10.66
C THR A 84 -5.02 -7.30 10.31
N LYS A 85 -6.20 -6.67 10.31
CA LYS A 85 -7.46 -7.34 9.97
C LYS A 85 -7.47 -7.83 8.51
N MET A 86 -7.04 -7.00 7.58
CA MET A 86 -7.04 -7.35 6.16
C MET A 86 -5.98 -8.38 5.81
N TRP A 87 -4.83 -8.32 6.48
CA TRP A 87 -3.78 -9.34 6.30
C TRP A 87 -4.29 -10.71 6.76
N ARG A 88 -4.98 -10.75 7.88
CA ARG A 88 -5.62 -11.99 8.36
C ARG A 88 -6.64 -12.49 7.34
N ALA A 89 -7.47 -11.60 6.78
CA ALA A 89 -8.46 -11.98 5.78
C ALA A 89 -7.82 -12.64 4.54
N VAL A 90 -6.69 -12.09 4.07
CA VAL A 90 -5.96 -12.69 2.94
C VAL A 90 -5.40 -14.06 3.31
N LYS A 91 -4.86 -14.20 4.52
CA LYS A 91 -4.33 -15.48 5.03
C LYS A 91 -5.40 -16.56 5.17
N GLU A 92 -6.64 -16.16 5.37
CA GLU A 92 -7.79 -17.07 5.52
C GLU A 92 -8.54 -17.28 4.20
N GLY A 93 -8.05 -16.70 3.11
CA GLY A 93 -8.65 -16.81 1.79
C GLY A 93 -8.31 -18.11 1.05
N SER A 94 -8.25 -18.04 -0.27
CA SER A 94 -7.86 -19.17 -1.10
C SER A 94 -6.42 -19.62 -0.79
N ASP A 95 -6.07 -20.83 -1.24
CA ASP A 95 -4.70 -21.33 -1.05
C ASP A 95 -3.66 -20.39 -1.67
N ASP A 96 -3.94 -19.84 -2.86
CA ASP A 96 -3.04 -18.90 -3.52
C ASP A 96 -2.90 -17.60 -2.72
N ALA A 97 -4.00 -17.09 -2.19
CA ALA A 97 -3.98 -15.87 -1.38
C ALA A 97 -3.19 -16.09 -0.09
N LYS A 98 -3.37 -17.25 0.54
CA LYS A 98 -2.66 -17.61 1.76
C LYS A 98 -1.14 -17.64 1.52
N ILE A 99 -0.71 -18.26 0.43
CA ILE A 99 0.71 -18.33 0.06
C ILE A 99 1.25 -16.92 -0.23
N PHE A 100 0.50 -16.12 -0.96
CA PHE A 100 0.87 -14.74 -1.27
C PHE A 100 1.04 -13.91 0.00
N ALA A 101 0.17 -14.08 0.97
CA ALA A 101 0.21 -13.36 2.25
C ALA A 101 1.42 -13.73 3.11
N GLU A 102 2.07 -14.86 2.86
CA GLU A 102 3.29 -15.25 3.58
C GLU A 102 4.46 -14.31 3.25
N THR A 103 4.45 -13.72 2.06
CA THR A 103 5.53 -12.87 1.56
C THR A 103 5.10 -11.44 1.26
N HIS A 104 3.82 -11.10 1.42
CA HIS A 104 3.26 -9.79 1.09
C HIS A 104 2.31 -9.30 2.17
N ILE A 105 2.33 -8.00 2.42
CA ILE A 105 1.46 -7.35 3.41
C ILE A 105 0.52 -6.39 2.70
N PRO A 106 -0.81 -6.54 2.84
CA PRO A 106 -1.75 -5.56 2.26
C PRO A 106 -1.73 -4.29 3.11
N PHE A 107 -1.63 -3.13 2.47
CA PHE A 107 -1.55 -1.86 3.22
C PHE A 107 -2.48 -0.77 2.68
N ALA A 108 -3.09 -0.96 1.50
CA ALA A 108 -3.96 0.04 0.88
C ALA A 108 -4.96 -0.66 -0.04
N ARG A 109 -5.99 0.07 -0.43
CA ARG A 109 -6.99 -0.46 -1.37
C ARG A 109 -7.64 0.65 -2.19
N ASP A 110 -8.25 0.25 -3.31
CA ASP A 110 -9.15 1.11 -4.07
C ASP A 110 -10.61 0.96 -3.57
N ALA A 111 -11.53 1.70 -4.18
CA ALA A 111 -12.94 1.66 -3.78
C ALA A 111 -13.63 0.33 -4.11
N ALA A 112 -13.10 -0.41 -5.07
CA ALA A 112 -13.65 -1.72 -5.47
C ALA A 112 -13.15 -2.88 -4.60
N GLY A 113 -12.24 -2.61 -3.66
CA GLY A 113 -11.70 -3.63 -2.77
C GLY A 113 -10.45 -4.33 -3.28
N ASN A 114 -9.90 -3.88 -4.41
CA ASN A 114 -8.59 -4.36 -4.88
C ASN A 114 -7.51 -3.75 -3.99
N GLU A 115 -6.43 -4.48 -3.76
CA GLU A 115 -5.48 -4.11 -2.72
C GLU A 115 -4.06 -3.89 -3.23
N PHE A 116 -3.37 -3.00 -2.52
CA PHE A 116 -1.94 -2.78 -2.72
C PHE A 116 -1.20 -3.53 -1.63
N PHE A 117 -0.15 -4.22 -2.03
CA PHE A 117 0.69 -5.03 -1.15
C PHE A 117 2.12 -4.55 -1.18
N ILE A 118 2.83 -4.80 -0.10
CA ILE A 118 4.28 -4.60 -0.06
C ILE A 118 4.95 -5.97 0.12
N GLU A 119 5.91 -6.27 -0.75
CA GLU A 119 6.68 -7.52 -0.67
C GLU A 119 7.70 -7.40 0.46
N ILE A 120 7.67 -8.36 1.38
CA ILE A 120 8.50 -8.33 2.59
C ILE A 120 10.00 -8.33 2.26
N SER A 121 10.41 -9.15 1.31
CA SER A 121 11.84 -9.33 0.98
C SER A 121 12.45 -8.17 0.20
N SER A 122 11.67 -7.44 -0.57
CA SER A 122 12.17 -6.40 -1.50
C SER A 122 11.68 -4.99 -1.19
N GLY A 123 10.54 -4.86 -0.53
CA GLY A 123 9.86 -3.58 -0.36
C GLY A 123 9.07 -3.14 -1.58
N LEU A 124 9.02 -3.96 -2.64
CA LEU A 124 8.30 -3.64 -3.87
C LEU A 124 6.80 -3.54 -3.62
N ILE A 125 6.17 -2.52 -4.20
CA ILE A 125 4.73 -2.31 -4.09
C ILE A 125 4.04 -2.94 -5.29
N LYS A 126 3.02 -3.75 -5.01
CA LYS A 126 2.22 -4.45 -6.02
C LYS A 126 0.74 -4.16 -5.80
N TYR A 127 -0.01 -4.09 -6.89
CA TYR A 127 -1.46 -3.97 -6.87
C TYR A 127 -2.05 -5.28 -7.35
N VAL A 128 -3.06 -5.78 -6.64
CA VAL A 128 -3.75 -7.01 -7.00
C VAL A 128 -5.20 -6.70 -7.34
N SER A 129 -5.58 -6.96 -8.59
CA SER A 129 -6.97 -6.95 -9.01
C SER A 129 -7.56 -8.32 -8.74
N TRP A 130 -8.37 -8.42 -7.69
CA TRP A 130 -8.92 -9.71 -7.26
C TRP A 130 -9.81 -10.38 -8.29
N GLU A 131 -10.43 -9.59 -9.19
CA GLU A 131 -11.23 -10.12 -10.28
C GLU A 131 -10.43 -11.04 -11.20
N TYR A 132 -9.18 -10.66 -11.48
CA TYR A 132 -8.29 -11.45 -12.36
C TYR A 132 -7.42 -12.44 -11.60
N GLY A 133 -7.39 -12.34 -10.27
CA GLY A 133 -6.62 -13.24 -9.41
C GLY A 133 -5.13 -12.96 -9.41
N LEU A 134 -4.40 -13.82 -8.69
CA LEU A 134 -2.97 -13.63 -8.46
C LEU A 134 -2.09 -13.99 -9.67
N GLU A 135 -2.61 -14.73 -10.63
CA GLU A 135 -1.84 -15.10 -11.82
C GLU A 135 -1.81 -13.98 -12.86
N GLU A 136 -2.92 -13.28 -13.04
CA GLU A 136 -3.07 -12.27 -14.11
C GLU A 136 -3.34 -10.87 -13.58
N GLY A 137 -3.71 -10.73 -12.31
CA GLY A 137 -4.16 -9.47 -11.72
C GLY A 137 -3.12 -8.67 -10.99
N ILE A 138 -1.85 -9.07 -11.02
CA ILE A 138 -0.78 -8.38 -10.29
C ILE A 138 -0.09 -7.35 -11.19
N ILE A 139 0.06 -6.13 -10.68
CA ILE A 139 0.76 -5.04 -11.35
C ILE A 139 1.83 -4.51 -10.38
N ASP A 140 3.08 -4.38 -10.86
CA ASP A 140 4.13 -3.72 -10.10
C ASP A 140 3.89 -2.22 -10.14
N VAL A 141 3.92 -1.57 -8.98
CA VAL A 141 3.47 -0.18 -8.83
C VAL A 141 4.63 0.77 -8.51
N ALA A 142 5.44 0.44 -7.53
CA ALA A 142 6.50 1.32 -7.05
C ALA A 142 7.61 0.50 -6.40
N HIS A 143 8.82 1.07 -6.32
CA HIS A 143 9.99 0.36 -5.80
C HIS A 143 10.03 0.30 -4.28
N SER A 144 9.29 1.18 -3.58
CA SER A 144 9.26 1.22 -2.13
C SER A 144 7.97 1.88 -1.66
N PHE A 145 7.68 1.74 -0.38
CA PHE A 145 6.55 2.42 0.25
C PHE A 145 6.73 3.95 0.17
N ARG A 146 7.95 4.43 0.36
CA ARG A 146 8.26 5.86 0.25
C ARG A 146 7.94 6.40 -1.15
N ASP A 147 8.41 5.70 -2.19
CA ASP A 147 8.13 6.10 -3.57
C ASP A 147 6.63 6.07 -3.87
N PHE A 148 5.94 5.07 -3.36
CA PHE A 148 4.48 4.98 -3.47
C PHE A 148 3.82 6.24 -2.93
N CYS A 149 4.12 6.61 -1.70
CA CYS A 149 3.51 7.79 -1.07
C CYS A 149 3.87 9.09 -1.80
N LEU A 150 5.13 9.24 -2.22
CA LEU A 150 5.59 10.45 -2.90
C LEU A 150 4.87 10.69 -4.24
N HIS A 151 4.40 9.62 -4.89
CA HIS A 151 3.78 9.72 -6.22
C HIS A 151 2.26 9.70 -6.19
N ILE A 152 1.64 9.65 -5.00
CA ILE A 152 0.19 9.77 -4.90
C ILE A 152 -0.23 11.21 -5.23
N GLU A 153 -1.25 11.34 -6.07
CA GLU A 153 -1.76 12.63 -6.48
C GLU A 153 -3.29 12.67 -6.42
N PRO A 154 -3.91 13.85 -6.42
CA PRO A 154 -5.37 13.96 -6.46
C PRO A 154 -5.92 13.30 -7.71
N LEU A 155 -7.11 12.70 -7.58
CA LEU A 155 -7.79 12.06 -8.71
C LEU A 155 -8.14 13.07 -9.81
N ASN A 156 -8.42 14.31 -9.43
CA ASN A 156 -8.79 15.38 -10.38
C ASN A 156 -7.90 16.61 -10.22
#